data_25d146f49c463fd50ea6b081ed4538f7
#
_entry.id   25d146f49c463fd50ea6b081ed4538f7
#
_cell.length_a   1.000
_cell.length_b   1.000
_cell.length_c   1.000
_cell.angle_alpha   90.00
_cell.angle_beta   90.00
_cell.angle_gamma   90.00
#
_symmetry.space_group_name_H-M   'P 1'
#
loop_
_entity.id
_entity.type
_entity.pdbx_description
1 polymer ?
#
loop_
_entity_poly.entity_id
_entity_poly.type
_entity_poly.pdbx_seq_one_letter_code
_entity_poly.pdbx_strand_id
1 'polypeptide(L)'
;MCTRCRANEAMLFAATSRRRFLQSVGGAAAGLALGSPAFAKDTKALPKPQNELPPDAALDRLMKGNVRYVDGVSRRHDFKIEREALVGGQNPYAGILSCADSRIAPEYAFDSGRGDLFVCRVAGNFANDDTVASLEYAVAILNTPLLLVLGHESCGAVSATIKSLKDNTTLPGHLPSLVSNIAPAVKASMDQPGDQLQNAIRRNVVDNVVKLRSATPILSVAVAEGKLKVIGGIYRLSDGKVELID
;
A
#
# COMPACT_ATOMS: atom_id res chain seq x y z
N MET A 1 -33.26 47.91 11.42
CA MET A 1 -32.98 48.86 10.32
C MET A 1 -31.68 48.43 9.67
N CYS A 2 -31.74 47.78 8.56
CA CYS A 2 -31.03 48.08 7.34
C CYS A 2 -31.38 47.03 6.30
N THR A 3 -32.13 47.46 5.34
CA THR A 3 -32.58 46.81 4.13
C THR A 3 -31.42 46.66 3.14
N ARG A 4 -31.28 45.47 2.54
CA ARG A 4 -31.21 45.27 1.09
C ARG A 4 -31.17 43.77 0.71
N CYS A 5 -32.30 43.25 0.38
CA CYS A 5 -32.50 42.14 -0.55
C CYS A 5 -32.43 42.68 -1.99
N ARG A 6 -31.89 41.90 -2.88
CA ARG A 6 -32.08 41.72 -4.35
C ARG A 6 -30.71 41.38 -4.96
N ALA A 7 -30.57 40.49 -5.88
CA ALA A 7 -31.48 39.95 -6.85
C ALA A 7 -31.05 38.51 -7.26
N ASN A 8 -32.03 37.82 -7.60
CA ASN A 8 -32.22 36.57 -8.32
C ASN A 8 -31.52 36.61 -9.71
N GLU A 9 -30.64 35.65 -10.03
CA GLU A 9 -30.43 35.27 -11.42
C GLU A 9 -30.41 33.73 -11.53
N ALA A 10 -31.55 33.23 -11.98
CA ALA A 10 -31.70 31.87 -12.40
C ALA A 10 -30.99 31.67 -13.74
N MET A 11 -29.85 30.94 -13.76
CA MET A 11 -29.29 30.41 -15.00
C MET A 11 -30.08 29.20 -15.45
N LEU A 12 -30.85 29.39 -16.50
CA LEU A 12 -31.50 28.33 -17.28
C LEU A 12 -30.40 27.45 -17.93
N PHE A 13 -30.26 26.22 -17.49
CA PHE A 13 -29.58 25.20 -18.27
C PHE A 13 -30.46 24.77 -19.42
N ALA A 14 -30.16 25.24 -20.62
CA ALA A 14 -30.77 24.73 -21.86
C ALA A 14 -30.28 23.27 -22.10
N ALA A 15 -31.19 22.33 -21.97
CA ALA A 15 -30.98 20.92 -22.32
C ALA A 15 -30.74 20.81 -23.84
N THR A 16 -29.52 20.64 -24.26
CA THR A 16 -29.17 20.28 -25.65
C THR A 16 -29.57 18.84 -25.92
N SER A 17 -30.56 18.68 -26.78
CA SER A 17 -31.12 17.41 -27.21
C SER A 17 -30.04 16.52 -27.86
N ARG A 18 -29.97 15.24 -27.45
CA ARG A 18 -29.09 14.18 -28.02
C ARG A 18 -29.17 14.07 -29.55
N ARG A 19 -30.22 14.62 -30.18
CA ARG A 19 -30.41 14.59 -31.61
C ARG A 19 -29.58 15.62 -32.39
N ARG A 20 -29.10 16.68 -31.74
CA ARG A 20 -28.21 17.68 -32.36
C ARG A 20 -26.74 17.30 -32.31
N PHE A 21 -26.35 16.41 -31.40
CA PHE A 21 -24.97 15.89 -31.30
C PHE A 21 -24.67 14.88 -32.44
N LEU A 22 -25.68 14.16 -32.93
CA LEU A 22 -25.51 13.16 -33.98
C LEU A 22 -25.57 13.73 -35.40
N GLN A 23 -25.95 14.98 -35.60
CA GLN A 23 -26.01 15.63 -36.91
C GLN A 23 -24.73 16.41 -37.30
N SER A 24 -23.78 16.56 -36.38
CA SER A 24 -22.49 17.21 -36.63
C SER A 24 -21.35 16.25 -36.97
N VAL A 25 -21.60 14.95 -37.07
CA VAL A 25 -20.56 13.92 -37.37
C VAL A 25 -20.64 13.41 -38.81
N GLY A 26 -21.56 13.91 -39.63
CA GLY A 26 -21.76 13.47 -41.01
C GLY A 26 -21.41 14.53 -42.06
N GLY A 27 -20.15 14.82 -42.27
CA GLY A 27 -19.79 15.67 -43.41
C GLY A 27 -18.37 16.24 -43.35
N ALA A 28 -17.37 15.40 -43.58
CA ALA A 28 -16.07 15.82 -44.18
C ALA A 28 -15.14 14.59 -44.29
N ALA A 29 -15.44 13.71 -45.18
CA ALA A 29 -14.47 12.72 -45.68
C ALA A 29 -14.07 13.12 -47.09
N ALA A 30 -13.07 13.93 -47.22
CA ALA A 30 -12.18 14.03 -48.41
C ALA A 30 -11.11 15.09 -48.17
N GLY A 31 -9.86 14.68 -48.18
CA GLY A 31 -8.77 15.58 -48.55
C GLY A 31 -7.72 15.84 -47.48
N LEU A 32 -6.51 15.38 -47.81
CA LEU A 32 -5.22 15.79 -47.29
C LEU A 32 -4.65 14.95 -46.14
N ALA A 33 -4.04 13.85 -46.50
CA ALA A 33 -2.94 13.26 -45.77
C ALA A 33 -1.74 14.24 -45.73
N LEU A 34 -1.81 15.21 -44.83
CA LEU A 34 -0.64 15.95 -44.34
C LEU A 34 -0.28 15.32 -43.03
N GLY A 35 0.83 14.58 -43.04
CA GLY A 35 1.41 13.99 -41.83
C GLY A 35 1.59 15.07 -40.76
N SER A 36 0.70 15.07 -39.77
CA SER A 36 0.97 15.77 -38.53
C SER A 36 2.19 15.09 -37.92
N PRO A 37 3.27 15.82 -37.63
CA PRO A 37 4.30 15.26 -36.79
C PRO A 37 3.60 14.86 -35.47
N ALA A 38 3.52 13.55 -35.24
CA ALA A 38 3.22 13.07 -33.91
C ALA A 38 4.32 13.69 -33.02
N PHE A 39 3.98 14.74 -32.30
CA PHE A 39 4.76 15.14 -31.15
C PHE A 39 4.72 13.93 -30.22
N ALA A 40 5.71 13.05 -30.39
CA ALA A 40 6.07 12.13 -29.35
C ALA A 40 6.29 13.03 -28.13
N LYS A 41 5.32 13.01 -27.23
CA LYS A 41 5.48 13.60 -25.92
C LYS A 41 6.73 12.90 -25.40
N ASP A 42 7.85 13.63 -25.34
CA ASP A 42 9.03 13.14 -24.66
C ASP A 42 8.55 12.73 -23.28
N THR A 43 8.25 11.47 -23.10
CA THR A 43 8.03 10.89 -21.79
C THR A 43 9.39 10.93 -21.15
N LYS A 44 9.65 12.06 -20.47
CA LYS A 44 10.83 12.25 -19.67
C LYS A 44 10.92 11.02 -18.79
N ALA A 45 11.93 10.19 -19.05
CA ALA A 45 12.14 8.96 -18.28
C ALA A 45 12.04 9.34 -16.79
N LEU A 46 11.21 8.60 -16.05
CA LEU A 46 11.04 8.86 -14.63
C LEU A 46 12.43 8.94 -13.98
N PRO A 47 12.69 10.00 -13.22
CA PRO A 47 13.97 10.07 -12.52
C PRO A 47 13.99 8.94 -11.50
N LYS A 48 15.05 8.19 -11.57
CA LYS A 48 15.30 7.01 -10.76
C LYS A 48 15.69 7.36 -9.32
N PRO A 49 15.34 6.48 -8.38
CA PRO A 49 15.98 5.17 -8.30
C PRO A 49 15.24 4.15 -9.18
N GLN A 50 16.00 3.39 -9.98
CA GLN A 50 15.44 2.25 -10.69
C GLN A 50 15.14 1.17 -9.70
N ASN A 51 13.86 0.91 -9.48
CA ASN A 51 13.42 -0.15 -8.60
C ASN A 51 13.12 -1.45 -9.37
N GLU A 52 13.69 -1.59 -10.57
CA GLU A 52 13.72 -2.82 -11.35
C GLU A 52 14.77 -3.76 -10.76
N LEU A 53 14.43 -4.38 -9.64
CA LEU A 53 15.28 -5.32 -8.92
C LEU A 53 14.65 -6.71 -8.92
N PRO A 54 15.46 -7.78 -8.99
CA PRO A 54 14.96 -9.11 -8.64
C PRO A 54 14.44 -9.14 -7.19
N PRO A 55 13.46 -10.03 -6.89
CA PRO A 55 12.85 -10.07 -5.54
C PRO A 55 13.84 -10.18 -4.37
N ASP A 56 14.88 -10.99 -4.53
CA ASP A 56 15.91 -11.15 -3.48
C ASP A 56 16.79 -9.91 -3.30
N ALA A 57 17.10 -9.22 -4.39
CA ALA A 57 17.85 -7.96 -4.32
C ALA A 57 17.00 -6.83 -3.70
N ALA A 58 15.68 -6.85 -3.93
CA ALA A 58 14.76 -5.92 -3.28
C ALA A 58 14.71 -6.17 -1.77
N LEU A 59 14.66 -7.43 -1.34
CA LEU A 59 14.70 -7.80 0.07
C LEU A 59 16.04 -7.40 0.72
N ASP A 60 17.16 -7.69 0.07
CA ASP A 60 18.49 -7.29 0.56
C ASP A 60 18.59 -5.76 0.72
N ARG A 61 18.10 -5.00 -0.26
CA ARG A 61 18.03 -3.52 -0.18
C ARG A 61 17.20 -3.05 1.00
N LEU A 62 16.02 -3.66 1.22
CA LEU A 62 15.13 -3.33 2.30
C LEU A 62 15.80 -3.57 3.65
N MET A 63 16.38 -4.76 3.85
CA MET A 63 17.03 -5.12 5.11
C MET A 63 18.31 -4.32 5.39
N LYS A 64 19.09 -3.97 4.38
CA LYS A 64 20.22 -3.03 4.54
C LYS A 64 19.75 -1.64 4.98
N GLY A 65 18.53 -1.22 4.57
CA GLY A 65 17.90 -0.02 5.08
C GLY A 65 17.59 -0.12 6.57
N ASN A 66 17.05 -1.25 7.01
CA ASN A 66 16.76 -1.48 8.42
C ASN A 66 18.04 -1.50 9.29
N VAL A 67 19.12 -2.10 8.79
CA VAL A 67 20.44 -2.05 9.49
C VAL A 67 20.86 -0.61 9.71
N ARG A 68 20.81 0.26 8.70
CA ARG A 68 21.16 1.67 8.86
C ARG A 68 20.28 2.39 9.87
N TYR A 69 18.97 2.12 9.84
CA TYR A 69 18.04 2.69 10.81
C TYR A 69 18.37 2.29 12.25
N VAL A 70 18.65 1.01 12.48
CA VAL A 70 19.06 0.48 13.80
C VAL A 70 20.38 1.11 14.27
N ASP A 71 21.32 1.30 13.35
CA ASP A 71 22.63 1.91 13.64
C ASP A 71 22.55 3.45 13.81
N GLY A 72 21.36 4.04 13.66
CA GLY A 72 21.18 5.49 13.73
C GLY A 72 21.80 6.26 12.56
N VAL A 73 22.11 5.57 11.47
CA VAL A 73 22.65 6.14 10.24
C VAL A 73 21.57 6.22 9.19
N SER A 74 21.15 7.41 8.80
CA SER A 74 20.14 7.57 7.74
C SER A 74 20.75 8.25 6.51
N ARG A 75 20.21 7.91 5.35
CA ARG A 75 20.56 8.58 4.10
C ARG A 75 20.05 10.02 4.14
N ARG A 76 20.82 10.92 3.53
CA ARG A 76 20.34 12.27 3.32
C ARG A 76 19.28 12.28 2.23
N HIS A 77 18.09 12.77 2.56
CA HIS A 77 16.99 12.98 1.62
C HIS A 77 16.84 14.46 1.27
N ASP A 78 16.81 14.77 -0.03
CA ASP A 78 16.42 16.09 -0.52
C ASP A 78 14.95 16.02 -0.95
N PHE A 79 14.06 16.33 -0.03
CA PHE A 79 12.61 16.21 -0.23
C PHE A 79 12.07 17.09 -1.37
N LYS A 80 12.77 18.15 -1.74
CA LYS A 80 12.37 19.01 -2.87
C LYS A 80 12.69 18.34 -4.19
N ILE A 81 13.92 17.87 -4.36
CA ILE A 81 14.38 17.17 -5.56
C ILE A 81 13.60 15.87 -5.74
N GLU A 82 13.45 15.07 -4.68
CA GLU A 82 12.69 13.82 -4.73
C GLU A 82 11.25 14.05 -5.16
N ARG A 83 10.58 15.10 -4.63
CA ARG A 83 9.20 15.42 -4.98
C ARG A 83 9.08 15.83 -6.44
N GLU A 84 9.96 16.68 -6.93
CA GLU A 84 9.96 17.13 -8.34
C GLU A 84 10.19 15.95 -9.28
N ALA A 85 11.09 15.06 -8.89
CA ALA A 85 11.42 13.85 -9.61
C ALA A 85 10.24 12.88 -9.76
N LEU A 86 9.36 12.80 -8.78
CA LEU A 86 8.26 11.82 -8.71
C LEU A 86 6.92 12.34 -9.25
N VAL A 87 6.84 13.59 -9.74
CA VAL A 87 5.60 14.15 -10.30
C VAL A 87 5.05 13.30 -11.46
N GLY A 88 5.93 12.71 -12.27
CA GLY A 88 5.57 11.93 -13.45
C GLY A 88 5.22 10.48 -13.16
N GLY A 89 5.42 9.97 -11.94
CA GLY A 89 5.13 8.57 -11.58
C GLY A 89 5.91 8.08 -10.37
N GLN A 90 5.72 6.80 -10.06
CA GLN A 90 6.38 6.11 -8.96
C GLN A 90 6.91 4.74 -9.43
N ASN A 91 7.94 4.24 -8.78
CA ASN A 91 8.56 2.94 -9.10
C ASN A 91 9.04 2.27 -7.81
N PRO A 92 8.13 1.81 -6.93
CA PRO A 92 8.47 1.21 -5.65
C PRO A 92 9.14 -0.16 -5.82
N TYR A 93 10.22 -0.40 -5.07
CA TYR A 93 10.88 -1.71 -5.07
C TYR A 93 10.28 -2.69 -4.06
N ALA A 94 9.45 -2.21 -3.14
CA ALA A 94 8.75 -3.06 -2.18
C ALA A 94 7.36 -2.50 -1.83
N GLY A 95 6.38 -3.40 -1.69
CA GLY A 95 5.10 -3.13 -1.06
C GLY A 95 5.12 -3.58 0.40
N ILE A 96 4.59 -2.77 1.30
CA ILE A 96 4.56 -3.06 2.74
C ILE A 96 3.12 -3.05 3.23
N LEU A 97 2.67 -4.15 3.81
CA LEU A 97 1.44 -4.21 4.61
C LEU A 97 1.80 -4.06 6.08
N SER A 98 1.59 -2.88 6.65
CA SER A 98 2.00 -2.54 8.01
C SER A 98 0.83 -2.18 8.92
N CYS A 99 1.07 -2.23 10.22
CA CYS A 99 0.13 -1.69 11.19
C CYS A 99 0.03 -0.15 11.07
N ALA A 100 -1.16 0.38 11.41
CA ALA A 100 -1.38 1.83 11.54
C ALA A 100 -0.78 2.45 12.81
N ASP A 101 -0.10 1.67 13.66
CA ASP A 101 0.53 2.11 14.90
C ASP A 101 1.49 3.27 14.64
N SER A 102 1.33 4.37 15.38
CA SER A 102 2.08 5.60 15.18
C SER A 102 3.58 5.49 15.48
N ARG A 103 4.01 4.44 16.18
CA ARG A 103 5.41 4.18 16.52
C ARG A 103 6.20 3.54 15.39
N ILE A 104 5.50 3.15 14.29
CA ILE A 104 6.11 2.51 13.13
C ILE A 104 5.84 3.37 11.91
N ALA A 105 6.90 3.70 11.21
CA ALA A 105 6.85 4.27 9.86
C ALA A 105 7.77 3.43 8.98
N PRO A 106 7.22 2.60 8.07
CA PRO A 106 8.03 1.73 7.23
C PRO A 106 9.14 2.46 6.48
N GLU A 107 8.88 3.67 6.01
CA GLU A 107 9.86 4.48 5.31
C GLU A 107 11.10 4.77 6.18
N TYR A 108 10.88 5.05 7.46
CA TYR A 108 12.00 5.28 8.41
C TYR A 108 12.64 3.95 8.81
N ALA A 109 11.83 2.94 9.16
CA ALA A 109 12.33 1.64 9.59
C ALA A 109 13.26 0.97 8.55
N PHE A 110 13.07 1.31 7.27
CA PHE A 110 13.89 0.80 6.17
C PHE A 110 14.76 1.88 5.49
N ASP A 111 14.92 3.05 6.09
CA ASP A 111 15.72 4.17 5.56
C ASP A 111 15.50 4.34 4.05
N SER A 112 14.23 4.45 3.66
CA SER A 112 13.76 4.50 2.27
C SER A 112 13.25 5.89 1.92
N GLY A 113 13.56 6.34 0.70
CA GLY A 113 13.11 7.62 0.18
C GLY A 113 11.68 7.58 -0.36
N ARG A 114 11.22 8.73 -0.79
CA ARG A 114 9.92 8.85 -1.45
C ARG A 114 9.88 8.02 -2.72
N GLY A 115 8.77 7.29 -2.93
CA GLY A 115 8.58 6.45 -4.11
C GLY A 115 9.30 5.11 -4.06
N ASP A 116 10.11 4.85 -3.03
CA ASP A 116 10.80 3.57 -2.83
C ASP A 116 9.86 2.46 -2.34
N LEU A 117 8.91 2.80 -1.48
CA LEU A 117 7.96 1.86 -0.88
C LEU A 117 6.53 2.21 -1.25
N PHE A 118 5.72 1.17 -1.50
CA PHE A 118 4.26 1.26 -1.62
C PHE A 118 3.65 0.75 -0.32
N VAL A 119 3.10 1.63 0.51
CA VAL A 119 2.73 1.29 1.89
C VAL A 119 1.22 1.26 2.07
N CYS A 120 0.69 0.09 2.44
CA CYS A 120 -0.68 -0.09 2.95
C CYS A 120 -0.64 -0.23 4.46
N ARG A 121 -1.51 0.48 5.20
CA ARG A 121 -1.55 0.46 6.66
C ARG A 121 -2.96 0.28 7.19
N VAL A 122 -3.11 -0.69 8.08
CA VAL A 122 -4.34 -0.93 8.83
C VAL A 122 -3.98 -1.43 10.23
N ALA A 123 -4.74 -1.05 11.26
CA ALA A 123 -4.47 -1.51 12.63
C ALA A 123 -4.51 -3.04 12.71
N GLY A 124 -3.37 -3.65 13.05
CA GLY A 124 -3.20 -5.11 13.04
C GLY A 124 -2.72 -5.71 11.72
N ASN A 125 -2.27 -4.91 10.77
CA ASN A 125 -1.58 -5.34 9.53
C ASN A 125 -2.18 -6.57 8.81
N PHE A 126 -3.50 -6.66 8.73
CA PHE A 126 -4.20 -7.74 8.02
C PHE A 126 -4.54 -7.37 6.57
N ALA A 127 -4.62 -8.37 5.71
CA ALA A 127 -5.02 -8.23 4.31
C ALA A 127 -6.55 -8.40 4.19
N ASN A 128 -7.28 -7.30 3.96
CA ASN A 128 -8.65 -7.29 3.48
C ASN A 128 -8.70 -7.00 1.97
N ASP A 129 -9.87 -6.99 1.37
CA ASP A 129 -10.00 -6.83 -0.08
C ASP A 129 -9.38 -5.52 -0.60
N ASP A 130 -9.52 -4.41 0.14
CA ASP A 130 -8.96 -3.12 -0.25
C ASP A 130 -7.42 -3.11 -0.20
N THR A 131 -6.84 -3.74 0.83
CA THR A 131 -5.38 -3.85 0.95
C THR A 131 -4.81 -4.83 -0.06
N VAL A 132 -5.50 -5.95 -0.34
CA VAL A 132 -5.12 -6.89 -1.40
C VAL A 132 -5.13 -6.19 -2.75
N ALA A 133 -6.24 -5.51 -3.11
CA ALA A 133 -6.36 -4.78 -4.38
C ALA A 133 -5.26 -3.72 -4.53
N SER A 134 -4.93 -3.00 -3.44
CA SER A 134 -3.84 -2.02 -3.46
C SER A 134 -2.47 -2.67 -3.70
N LEU A 135 -2.21 -3.82 -3.09
CA LEU A 135 -0.96 -4.56 -3.29
C LEU A 135 -0.90 -5.22 -4.68
N GLU A 136 -2.04 -5.68 -5.20
CA GLU A 136 -2.15 -6.14 -6.58
C GLU A 136 -1.83 -5.02 -7.58
N TYR A 137 -2.31 -3.81 -7.34
CA TYR A 137 -1.93 -2.64 -8.13
C TYR A 137 -0.42 -2.39 -8.10
N ALA A 138 0.21 -2.48 -6.93
CA ALA A 138 1.66 -2.33 -6.81
C ALA A 138 2.42 -3.39 -7.64
N VAL A 139 1.96 -4.64 -7.64
CA VAL A 139 2.60 -5.74 -8.36
C VAL A 139 2.30 -5.69 -9.86
N ALA A 140 1.01 -5.57 -10.24
CA ALA A 140 0.61 -5.69 -11.64
C ALA A 140 0.89 -4.43 -12.47
N ILE A 141 0.79 -3.24 -11.86
CA ILE A 141 0.90 -1.96 -12.58
C ILE A 141 2.26 -1.30 -12.35
N LEU A 142 2.80 -1.41 -11.13
CA LEU A 142 4.07 -0.79 -10.77
C LEU A 142 5.26 -1.77 -10.80
N ASN A 143 5.01 -3.05 -11.12
CA ASN A 143 6.03 -4.11 -11.19
C ASN A 143 6.84 -4.27 -9.89
N THR A 144 6.20 -4.07 -8.74
CA THR A 144 6.85 -4.19 -7.43
C THR A 144 7.23 -5.66 -7.15
N PRO A 145 8.52 -5.99 -6.96
CA PRO A 145 8.98 -7.38 -6.90
C PRO A 145 8.92 -8.01 -5.51
N LEU A 146 8.63 -7.22 -4.47
CA LEU A 146 8.64 -7.66 -3.07
C LEU A 146 7.39 -7.16 -2.34
N LEU A 147 6.74 -8.04 -1.58
CA LEU A 147 5.76 -7.67 -0.57
C LEU A 147 6.22 -8.14 0.81
N LEU A 148 6.18 -7.24 1.79
CA LEU A 148 6.46 -7.54 3.19
C LEU A 148 5.22 -7.29 4.04
N VAL A 149 4.77 -8.31 4.77
CA VAL A 149 3.79 -8.16 5.86
C VAL A 149 4.55 -7.83 7.14
N LEU A 150 4.43 -6.60 7.60
CA LEU A 150 5.18 -6.08 8.75
C LEU A 150 4.29 -5.98 9.99
N GLY A 151 4.40 -6.97 10.88
CA GLY A 151 3.89 -6.90 12.23
C GLY A 151 4.84 -6.16 13.16
N HIS A 152 4.43 -5.99 14.42
CA HIS A 152 5.29 -5.34 15.42
C HIS A 152 5.00 -5.79 16.84
N GLU A 153 5.96 -5.67 17.71
CA GLU A 153 5.81 -5.92 19.14
C GLU A 153 4.71 -5.05 19.77
N SER A 154 4.06 -5.59 20.77
CA SER A 154 3.04 -4.85 21.56
C SER A 154 1.93 -4.23 20.70
N CYS A 155 1.45 -4.96 19.69
CA CYS A 155 0.38 -4.48 18.81
C CYS A 155 -0.95 -4.37 19.57
N GLY A 156 -1.46 -3.13 19.67
CA GLY A 156 -2.69 -2.84 20.38
C GLY A 156 -3.93 -3.51 19.77
N ALA A 157 -4.00 -3.61 18.45
CA ALA A 157 -5.13 -4.26 17.77
C ALA A 157 -5.19 -5.77 18.05
N VAL A 158 -4.03 -6.44 18.07
CA VAL A 158 -3.94 -7.87 18.41
C VAL A 158 -4.28 -8.07 19.90
N SER A 159 -3.73 -7.24 20.80
CA SER A 159 -4.04 -7.28 22.23
C SER A 159 -5.53 -7.06 22.52
N ALA A 160 -6.15 -6.07 21.86
CA ALA A 160 -7.59 -5.83 21.98
C ALA A 160 -8.44 -7.00 21.48
N THR A 161 -8.00 -7.69 20.41
CA THR A 161 -8.65 -8.88 19.90
C THR A 161 -8.56 -10.03 20.89
N ILE A 162 -7.37 -10.27 21.48
CA ILE A 162 -7.19 -11.30 22.54
C ILE A 162 -8.15 -11.03 23.70
N LYS A 163 -8.20 -9.79 24.17
CA LYS A 163 -9.08 -9.41 25.27
C LYS A 163 -10.56 -9.60 24.92
N SER A 164 -10.99 -9.11 23.75
CA SER A 164 -12.38 -9.27 23.28
C SER A 164 -12.82 -10.72 23.25
N LEU A 165 -11.95 -11.63 22.77
CA LEU A 165 -12.24 -13.07 22.72
C LEU A 165 -12.26 -13.72 24.09
N LYS A 166 -11.33 -13.36 24.99
CA LYS A 166 -11.29 -13.88 26.36
C LYS A 166 -12.49 -13.47 27.19
N ASP A 167 -12.84 -12.20 27.12
CA ASP A 167 -13.91 -11.61 27.92
C ASP A 167 -15.30 -11.79 27.28
N ASN A 168 -15.35 -12.41 26.08
CA ASN A 168 -16.54 -12.52 25.25
C ASN A 168 -17.28 -11.18 25.10
N THR A 169 -16.53 -10.11 24.85
CA THR A 169 -17.04 -8.74 24.78
C THR A 169 -16.94 -8.20 23.36
N THR A 170 -17.95 -7.46 22.93
CA THR A 170 -17.93 -6.75 21.64
C THR A 170 -17.35 -5.35 21.82
N LEU A 171 -16.37 -5.01 21.03
CA LEU A 171 -15.81 -3.66 21.02
C LEU A 171 -16.78 -2.66 20.36
N PRO A 172 -16.75 -1.37 20.74
CA PRO A 172 -17.68 -0.38 20.22
C PRO A 172 -17.39 0.03 18.76
N GLY A 173 -18.40 0.63 18.11
CA GLY A 173 -18.28 1.24 16.79
C GLY A 173 -17.89 0.24 15.71
N HIS A 174 -16.87 0.56 14.94
CA HIS A 174 -16.35 -0.27 13.84
C HIS A 174 -15.20 -1.21 14.25
N LEU A 175 -14.78 -1.19 15.52
CA LEU A 175 -13.69 -2.05 16.02
C LEU A 175 -13.96 -3.56 15.84
N PRO A 176 -15.21 -4.07 15.85
CA PRO A 176 -15.47 -5.48 15.53
C PRO A 176 -14.92 -5.93 14.18
N SER A 177 -14.80 -5.03 13.20
CA SER A 177 -14.17 -5.36 11.91
C SER A 177 -12.68 -5.71 12.05
N LEU A 178 -11.94 -5.02 12.94
CA LEU A 178 -10.55 -5.38 13.23
C LEU A 178 -10.46 -6.74 13.92
N VAL A 179 -11.33 -6.95 14.93
CA VAL A 179 -11.39 -8.21 15.66
C VAL A 179 -11.65 -9.39 14.72
N SER A 180 -12.62 -9.29 13.82
CA SER A 180 -12.97 -10.37 12.89
C SER A 180 -11.81 -10.77 11.95
N ASN A 181 -10.99 -9.81 11.55
CA ASN A 181 -9.83 -10.08 10.70
C ASN A 181 -8.63 -10.68 11.46
N ILE A 182 -8.47 -10.35 12.75
CA ILE A 182 -7.32 -10.79 13.57
C ILE A 182 -7.66 -12.06 14.38
N ALA A 183 -8.92 -12.27 14.73
CA ALA A 183 -9.37 -13.40 15.56
C ALA A 183 -8.93 -14.79 15.07
N PRO A 184 -8.87 -15.09 13.77
CA PRO A 184 -8.36 -16.40 13.31
C PRO A 184 -6.95 -16.68 13.79
N ALA A 185 -6.05 -15.70 13.67
CA ALA A 185 -4.66 -15.82 14.11
C ALA A 185 -4.54 -15.94 15.65
N VAL A 186 -5.33 -15.18 16.39
CA VAL A 186 -5.38 -15.29 17.87
C VAL A 186 -5.83 -16.68 18.28
N LYS A 187 -6.93 -17.19 17.71
CA LYS A 187 -7.45 -18.52 18.03
C LYS A 187 -6.45 -19.63 17.70
N ALA A 188 -5.79 -19.54 16.54
CA ALA A 188 -4.81 -20.52 16.08
C ALA A 188 -3.50 -20.54 16.90
N SER A 189 -3.25 -19.48 17.69
CA SER A 189 -2.06 -19.38 18.56
C SER A 189 -2.34 -19.50 20.05
N MET A 190 -3.60 -19.75 20.43
CA MET A 190 -4.07 -19.68 21.83
C MET A 190 -3.39 -20.68 22.75
N ASP A 191 -3.12 -21.89 22.24
CA ASP A 191 -2.55 -22.99 23.00
C ASP A 191 -1.02 -23.12 22.84
N GLN A 192 -0.39 -22.14 22.16
CA GLN A 192 1.06 -22.14 21.99
C GLN A 192 1.76 -21.73 23.30
N PRO A 193 2.86 -22.37 23.68
CA PRO A 193 3.63 -21.99 24.85
C PRO A 193 4.29 -20.61 24.69
N GLY A 194 4.53 -19.92 25.79
CA GLY A 194 5.19 -18.61 25.79
C GLY A 194 4.24 -17.43 25.85
N ASP A 195 4.66 -16.28 25.30
CA ASP A 195 3.88 -15.06 25.32
C ASP A 195 2.76 -15.09 24.27
N GLN A 196 1.52 -15.09 24.73
CA GLN A 196 0.33 -15.18 23.87
C GLN A 196 0.23 -14.04 22.86
N LEU A 197 0.61 -12.80 23.24
CA LEU A 197 0.53 -11.65 22.35
C LEU A 197 1.54 -11.78 21.22
N GLN A 198 2.77 -12.18 21.53
CA GLN A 198 3.80 -12.42 20.53
C GLN A 198 3.44 -13.56 19.58
N ASN A 199 2.91 -14.68 20.12
CA ASN A 199 2.44 -15.79 19.30
C ASN A 199 1.34 -15.37 18.34
N ALA A 200 0.36 -14.60 18.82
CA ALA A 200 -0.72 -14.08 17.98
C ALA A 200 -0.25 -13.09 16.92
N ILE A 201 0.68 -12.18 17.25
CA ILE A 201 1.29 -11.27 16.29
C ILE A 201 2.02 -12.05 15.20
N ARG A 202 2.87 -13.01 15.57
CA ARG A 202 3.61 -13.84 14.62
C ARG A 202 2.66 -14.62 13.72
N ARG A 203 1.65 -15.25 14.31
CA ARG A 203 0.64 -16.00 13.57
C ARG A 203 -0.14 -15.13 12.60
N ASN A 204 -0.54 -13.92 13.00
CA ASN A 204 -1.22 -12.98 12.14
C ASN A 204 -0.35 -12.57 10.93
N VAL A 205 0.94 -12.36 11.12
CA VAL A 205 1.86 -12.07 10.01
C VAL A 205 1.93 -13.27 9.06
N VAL A 206 2.14 -14.48 9.56
CA VAL A 206 2.24 -15.71 8.74
C VAL A 206 0.94 -15.93 7.95
N ASP A 207 -0.22 -15.83 8.58
CA ASP A 207 -1.52 -16.03 7.93
C ASP A 207 -1.74 -15.02 6.79
N ASN A 208 -1.33 -13.75 6.98
CA ASN A 208 -1.43 -12.75 5.94
C ASN A 208 -0.39 -12.91 4.82
N VAL A 209 0.80 -13.43 5.10
CA VAL A 209 1.76 -13.85 4.06
C VAL A 209 1.16 -14.96 3.20
N VAL A 210 0.58 -15.99 3.82
CA VAL A 210 -0.08 -17.08 3.10
C VAL A 210 -1.24 -16.56 2.26
N LYS A 211 -2.07 -15.68 2.82
CA LYS A 211 -3.19 -15.06 2.10
C LYS A 211 -2.72 -14.30 0.87
N LEU A 212 -1.69 -13.47 0.98
CA LEU A 212 -1.14 -12.72 -0.15
C LEU A 212 -0.48 -13.64 -1.19
N ARG A 213 0.28 -14.65 -0.77
CA ARG A 213 0.88 -15.63 -1.70
C ARG A 213 -0.16 -16.38 -2.53
N SER A 214 -1.34 -16.64 -1.96
CA SER A 214 -2.43 -17.39 -2.61
C SER A 214 -3.48 -16.52 -3.28
N ALA A 215 -3.38 -15.18 -3.20
CA ALA A 215 -4.37 -14.28 -3.78
C ALA A 215 -4.35 -14.36 -5.32
N THR A 216 -5.41 -14.95 -5.86
CA THR A 216 -5.60 -15.13 -7.32
C THR A 216 -6.36 -13.95 -7.91
N PRO A 217 -6.13 -13.65 -9.21
CA PRO A 217 -5.16 -14.30 -10.12
C PRO A 217 -3.77 -13.63 -10.11
N ILE A 218 -3.60 -12.47 -9.51
CA ILE A 218 -2.44 -11.58 -9.74
C ILE A 218 -1.23 -12.01 -8.91
N LEU A 219 -1.36 -11.98 -7.57
CA LEU A 219 -0.21 -12.21 -6.70
C LEU A 219 0.27 -13.65 -6.78
N SER A 220 -0.65 -14.63 -6.80
CA SER A 220 -0.30 -16.04 -6.88
C SER A 220 0.45 -16.40 -8.16
N VAL A 221 0.07 -15.82 -9.29
CA VAL A 221 0.76 -16.00 -10.57
C VAL A 221 2.16 -15.38 -10.53
N ALA A 222 2.28 -14.16 -10.04
CA ALA A 222 3.58 -13.49 -9.92
C ALA A 222 4.55 -14.25 -8.99
N VAL A 223 4.04 -14.85 -7.90
CA VAL A 223 4.83 -15.72 -7.01
C VAL A 223 5.26 -16.99 -7.74
N ALA A 224 4.34 -17.67 -8.44
CA ALA A 224 4.65 -18.89 -9.18
C ALA A 224 5.68 -18.68 -10.29
N GLU A 225 5.67 -17.51 -10.92
CA GLU A 225 6.64 -17.10 -11.95
C GLU A 225 7.99 -16.61 -11.38
N GLY A 226 8.14 -16.55 -10.05
CA GLY A 226 9.35 -16.04 -9.41
C GLY A 226 9.56 -14.53 -9.56
N LYS A 227 8.54 -13.80 -10.02
CA LYS A 227 8.56 -12.34 -10.19
C LYS A 227 8.25 -11.58 -8.91
N LEU A 228 7.61 -12.25 -7.95
CA LEU A 228 7.21 -11.67 -6.67
C LEU A 228 7.67 -12.55 -5.52
N LYS A 229 8.32 -11.95 -4.54
CA LYS A 229 8.53 -12.54 -3.21
C LYS A 229 7.56 -11.92 -2.21
N VAL A 230 6.86 -12.74 -1.43
CA VAL A 230 6.04 -12.32 -0.30
C VAL A 230 6.62 -12.91 0.98
N ILE A 231 6.93 -12.07 1.96
CA ILE A 231 7.60 -12.49 3.20
C ILE A 231 6.99 -11.77 4.41
N GLY A 232 7.17 -12.34 5.60
CA GLY A 232 6.78 -11.73 6.87
C GLY A 232 7.94 -11.09 7.60
N GLY A 233 7.63 -10.14 8.47
CA GLY A 233 8.61 -9.57 9.41
C GLY A 233 7.92 -9.00 10.64
N ILE A 234 8.68 -8.92 11.73
CA ILE A 234 8.23 -8.30 12.99
C ILE A 234 9.22 -7.19 13.35
N TYR A 235 8.69 -5.98 13.46
CA TYR A 235 9.43 -4.82 13.93
C TYR A 235 9.48 -4.80 15.46
N ARG A 236 10.68 -4.69 16.00
CA ARG A 236 10.94 -4.58 17.43
C ARG A 236 10.94 -3.11 17.84
N LEU A 237 10.06 -2.78 18.77
CA LEU A 237 9.94 -1.38 19.24
C LEU A 237 11.13 -0.92 20.06
N SER A 238 11.85 -1.87 20.69
CA SER A 238 12.96 -1.59 21.59
C SER A 238 14.22 -1.13 20.88
N ASP A 239 14.49 -1.67 19.68
CA ASP A 239 15.74 -1.43 18.96
C ASP A 239 15.55 -1.10 17.46
N GLY A 240 14.30 -1.10 16.99
CA GLY A 240 13.98 -0.79 15.59
C GLY A 240 14.32 -1.90 14.60
N LYS A 241 14.80 -3.05 15.06
CA LYS A 241 15.17 -4.17 14.20
C LYS A 241 13.94 -4.88 13.64
N VAL A 242 14.01 -5.25 12.38
CA VAL A 242 13.03 -6.12 11.74
C VAL A 242 13.58 -7.55 11.69
N GLU A 243 12.86 -8.47 12.33
CA GLU A 243 13.13 -9.90 12.26
C GLU A 243 12.24 -10.50 11.17
N LEU A 244 12.86 -11.11 10.14
CA LEU A 244 12.13 -11.81 9.08
C LEU A 244 11.58 -13.13 9.61
N ILE A 245 10.38 -13.46 9.15
CA ILE A 245 9.70 -14.73 9.46
C ILE A 245 9.10 -15.33 8.20
N ASP A 246 9.20 -16.64 8.06
CA ASP A 246 8.59 -17.44 6.99
C ASP A 246 7.21 -17.95 7.39
#